data_51880f8c13bda9026520a67ec9c62838
#
_entry.id   51880f8c13bda9026520a67ec9c62838
#
_cell.length_a   1.000
_cell.length_b   1.000
_cell.length_c   1.000
_cell.angle_alpha   90.00
_cell.angle_beta   90.00
_cell.angle_gamma   90.00
#
_symmetry.space_group_name_H-M   'P 1'
#
loop_
_entity.id
_entity.type
_entity.pdbx_description
1 polymer ?
#
loop_
_entity_poly.entity_id
_entity_poly.type
_entity_poly.pdbx_seq_one_letter_code
_entity_poly.pdbx_strand_id
1 'polypeptide(L)'
;TATKTVNNAKPKLGEAIEYTISFRNTIENGVLNKVVITDQLPKGLTYVKDSLTSVGDEPQPTSLKEANGTITAEYPSITDTKERSIRFKVIVNEEAKAGETILNKAKVGDGINPPEEPEVPVVPEAKEGKLTATKTVNNAKPKLGEEIEYTISFRNTIENGVLNKVVITDQLPKGLTYVKDSLTSVGDEPKPTSLKEINGTITAEYPSITDTKERSIRFKVIVNEEAKAGETILNKAKVGDGINPPEEPEVPITPEEPAENKKETKKVVTDQNKPTKNSKNEIAINKKETSKSSYLPKTGEKVQKIFAYLGVGLILIVLILYVIKRNKEKEE
;
A
#
# COMPACT_ATOMS: atom_id res chain seq x y z
N THR A 1 -38.97 -19.65 -23.05
CA THR A 1 -38.45 -19.17 -21.76
C THR A 1 -36.98 -18.86 -21.88
N ALA A 2 -36.51 -17.89 -21.06
CA ALA A 2 -35.10 -17.52 -20.96
C ALA A 2 -34.68 -17.33 -19.52
N THR A 3 -33.37 -17.55 -19.23
CA THR A 3 -32.76 -17.34 -17.92
C THR A 3 -31.42 -16.65 -18.08
N LYS A 4 -30.98 -15.99 -17.03
CA LYS A 4 -29.65 -15.38 -16.91
C LYS A 4 -29.06 -15.72 -15.57
N THR A 5 -27.81 -16.13 -15.58
CA THR A 5 -27.07 -16.48 -14.36
C THR A 5 -25.68 -15.85 -14.38
N VAL A 6 -25.05 -15.80 -13.22
CA VAL A 6 -23.67 -15.37 -13.01
C VAL A 6 -22.95 -16.38 -12.12
N ASN A 7 -21.67 -16.64 -12.40
CA ASN A 7 -20.88 -17.60 -11.63
C ASN A 7 -20.52 -17.09 -10.21
N ASN A 8 -20.43 -15.76 -10.03
CA ASN A 8 -20.18 -15.13 -8.74
C ASN A 8 -21.02 -13.85 -8.59
N ALA A 9 -21.97 -13.86 -7.64
CA ALA A 9 -22.85 -12.71 -7.37
C ALA A 9 -22.23 -11.69 -6.42
N LYS A 10 -21.07 -11.99 -5.79
CA LYS A 10 -20.34 -11.12 -4.86
C LYS A 10 -18.86 -11.02 -5.24
N PRO A 11 -18.54 -10.54 -6.44
CA PRO A 11 -17.17 -10.41 -6.89
C PRO A 11 -16.46 -9.26 -6.16
N LYS A 12 -15.14 -9.35 -6.04
CA LYS A 12 -14.31 -8.21 -5.64
C LYS A 12 -14.17 -7.21 -6.80
N LEU A 13 -13.98 -5.94 -6.48
CA LEU A 13 -13.63 -4.95 -7.51
C LEU A 13 -12.37 -5.40 -8.27
N GLY A 14 -12.43 -5.35 -9.61
CA GLY A 14 -11.38 -5.84 -10.51
C GLY A 14 -11.46 -7.34 -10.85
N GLU A 15 -12.39 -8.09 -10.24
CA GLU A 15 -12.58 -9.52 -10.55
C GLU A 15 -13.33 -9.73 -11.87
N ALA A 16 -12.95 -10.78 -12.60
CA ALA A 16 -13.67 -11.23 -13.77
C ALA A 16 -14.76 -12.23 -13.37
N ILE A 17 -15.99 -12.00 -13.83
CA ILE A 17 -17.13 -12.87 -13.64
C ILE A 17 -17.70 -13.31 -14.99
N GLU A 18 -18.40 -14.45 -15.02
CA GLU A 18 -19.00 -15.01 -16.23
C GLU A 18 -20.53 -15.02 -16.13
N TYR A 19 -21.18 -14.41 -17.12
CA TYR A 19 -22.61 -14.49 -17.34
C TYR A 19 -22.94 -15.61 -18.30
N THR A 20 -24.06 -16.30 -18.03
CA THR A 20 -24.69 -17.25 -18.97
C THR A 20 -26.13 -16.80 -19.20
N ILE A 21 -26.52 -16.66 -20.46
CA ILE A 21 -27.89 -16.41 -20.87
C ILE A 21 -28.34 -17.63 -21.66
N SER A 22 -29.39 -18.28 -21.15
CA SER A 22 -29.97 -19.50 -21.77
C SER A 22 -31.37 -19.25 -22.23
N PHE A 23 -31.79 -19.95 -23.28
CA PHE A 23 -33.18 -19.99 -23.74
C PHE A 23 -33.56 -21.36 -24.29
N ARG A 24 -34.84 -21.66 -24.30
CA ARG A 24 -35.41 -22.85 -24.93
C ARG A 24 -36.88 -22.61 -25.39
N ASN A 25 -37.28 -23.29 -26.41
CA ASN A 25 -38.69 -23.47 -26.73
C ASN A 25 -39.33 -24.40 -25.67
N THR A 26 -40.47 -24.05 -25.13
CA THR A 26 -41.21 -24.87 -24.16
C THR A 26 -42.33 -25.67 -24.75
N ILE A 27 -42.64 -25.47 -26.05
CA ILE A 27 -43.74 -26.13 -26.77
C ILE A 27 -43.12 -27.13 -27.72
N GLU A 28 -43.43 -28.41 -27.53
CA GLU A 28 -43.03 -29.48 -28.43
C GLU A 28 -43.63 -29.24 -29.82
N ASN A 29 -42.82 -29.36 -30.88
CA ASN A 29 -43.17 -29.04 -32.27
C ASN A 29 -43.59 -27.56 -32.51
N GLY A 30 -43.44 -26.70 -31.49
CA GLY A 30 -43.60 -25.26 -31.65
C GLY A 30 -42.37 -24.66 -32.37
N VAL A 31 -42.54 -23.50 -32.98
CA VAL A 31 -41.46 -22.79 -33.67
C VAL A 31 -41.20 -21.45 -32.99
N LEU A 32 -39.98 -21.25 -32.52
CA LEU A 32 -39.44 -19.91 -32.26
C LEU A 32 -38.79 -19.44 -33.57
N ASN A 33 -39.21 -18.30 -34.08
CA ASN A 33 -38.58 -17.74 -35.28
C ASN A 33 -37.16 -17.26 -34.91
N LYS A 34 -36.57 -16.41 -35.70
CA LYS A 34 -35.24 -15.86 -35.42
C LYS A 34 -35.14 -15.37 -33.97
N VAL A 35 -34.48 -16.17 -33.09
CA VAL A 35 -34.28 -15.76 -31.69
C VAL A 35 -33.09 -14.81 -31.59
N VAL A 36 -33.31 -13.66 -30.95
CA VAL A 36 -32.30 -12.64 -30.72
C VAL A 36 -32.10 -12.45 -29.20
N ILE A 37 -30.88 -12.59 -28.77
CA ILE A 37 -30.41 -12.22 -27.41
C ILE A 37 -29.71 -10.87 -27.51
N THR A 38 -30.09 -9.93 -26.66
CA THR A 38 -29.42 -8.64 -26.52
C THR A 38 -29.17 -8.37 -25.05
N ASP A 39 -27.93 -8.01 -24.68
CA ASP A 39 -27.51 -7.68 -23.30
C ASP A 39 -26.66 -6.43 -23.35
N GLN A 40 -27.19 -5.31 -22.85
CA GLN A 40 -26.46 -4.08 -22.69
C GLN A 40 -25.84 -4.08 -21.30
N LEU A 41 -24.50 -4.16 -21.24
CA LEU A 41 -23.78 -4.13 -19.97
C LEU A 41 -24.02 -2.81 -19.22
N PRO A 42 -24.41 -2.88 -17.93
CA PRO A 42 -24.59 -1.70 -17.11
C PRO A 42 -23.21 -1.10 -16.72
N LYS A 43 -23.24 0.14 -16.23
CA LYS A 43 -22.05 0.76 -15.60
C LYS A 43 -21.49 -0.16 -14.50
N GLY A 44 -20.17 -0.14 -14.37
CA GLY A 44 -19.48 -1.00 -13.41
C GLY A 44 -19.07 -2.36 -13.99
N LEU A 45 -19.45 -2.70 -15.24
CA LEU A 45 -19.04 -3.91 -15.92
C LEU A 45 -18.37 -3.59 -17.28
N THR A 46 -17.23 -4.22 -17.53
CA THR A 46 -16.50 -4.11 -18.80
C THR A 46 -16.35 -5.49 -19.43
N TYR A 47 -16.73 -5.63 -20.69
CA TYR A 47 -16.58 -6.89 -21.45
C TYR A 47 -15.11 -7.33 -21.54
N VAL A 48 -14.87 -8.61 -21.34
CA VAL A 48 -13.56 -9.23 -21.60
C VAL A 48 -13.51 -9.69 -23.05
N LYS A 49 -12.62 -9.08 -23.82
CA LYS A 49 -12.47 -9.37 -25.25
C LYS A 49 -12.31 -10.88 -25.52
N ASP A 50 -12.92 -11.36 -26.60
CA ASP A 50 -12.86 -12.73 -27.08
C ASP A 50 -13.41 -13.80 -26.09
N SER A 51 -14.16 -13.38 -25.06
CA SER A 51 -14.79 -14.30 -24.10
C SER A 51 -16.20 -14.77 -24.48
N LEU A 52 -16.81 -14.21 -25.52
CA LEU A 52 -18.17 -14.53 -25.93
C LEU A 52 -18.20 -15.83 -26.70
N THR A 53 -18.95 -16.81 -26.22
CA THR A 53 -19.08 -18.15 -26.80
C THR A 53 -20.55 -18.62 -26.79
N SER A 54 -20.91 -19.53 -27.69
CA SER A 54 -22.18 -20.26 -27.65
C SER A 54 -21.99 -21.66 -27.09
N VAL A 55 -22.99 -22.14 -26.36
CA VAL A 55 -23.02 -23.49 -25.75
C VAL A 55 -24.40 -24.11 -25.98
N GLY A 56 -24.43 -25.40 -26.23
CA GLY A 56 -25.65 -26.18 -26.41
C GLY A 56 -25.73 -26.83 -27.78
N ASP A 57 -26.92 -27.37 -28.09
CA ASP A 57 -27.17 -28.11 -29.33
C ASP A 57 -27.32 -27.22 -30.57
N GLU A 58 -27.28 -27.81 -31.74
CA GLU A 58 -27.59 -27.16 -32.99
C GLU A 58 -29.07 -26.71 -33.03
N PRO A 59 -29.42 -25.66 -33.76
CA PRO A 59 -28.52 -24.82 -34.53
C PRO A 59 -27.73 -23.84 -33.65
N GLN A 60 -26.47 -23.58 -34.02
CA GLN A 60 -25.65 -22.54 -33.43
C GLN A 60 -26.11 -21.13 -33.85
N PRO A 61 -25.72 -20.06 -33.17
CA PRO A 61 -26.06 -18.70 -33.57
C PRO A 61 -25.46 -18.37 -34.95
N THR A 62 -26.24 -17.73 -35.81
CA THR A 62 -25.80 -17.19 -37.10
C THR A 62 -24.98 -15.92 -36.98
N SER A 63 -25.10 -15.23 -35.84
CA SER A 63 -24.31 -14.06 -35.46
C SER A 63 -24.07 -14.06 -33.97
N LEU A 64 -22.82 -13.82 -33.57
CA LEU A 64 -22.41 -13.73 -32.16
C LEU A 64 -21.37 -12.61 -32.06
N LYS A 65 -21.70 -11.50 -31.41
CA LYS A 65 -20.84 -10.31 -31.37
C LYS A 65 -21.04 -9.48 -30.13
N GLU A 66 -20.00 -8.76 -29.79
CA GLU A 66 -20.03 -7.65 -28.84
C GLU A 66 -19.66 -6.35 -29.55
N ALA A 67 -20.38 -5.29 -29.28
CA ALA A 67 -20.09 -3.95 -29.76
C ALA A 67 -20.54 -2.90 -28.73
N ASN A 68 -19.63 -2.04 -28.30
CA ASN A 68 -19.90 -0.94 -27.39
C ASN A 68 -20.63 -1.36 -26.09
N GLY A 69 -20.20 -2.45 -25.48
CA GLY A 69 -20.81 -2.99 -24.26
C GLY A 69 -22.13 -3.73 -24.49
N THR A 70 -22.54 -3.94 -25.75
CA THR A 70 -23.74 -4.69 -26.10
C THR A 70 -23.38 -6.06 -26.64
N ILE A 71 -23.80 -7.12 -25.97
CA ILE A 71 -23.71 -8.50 -26.40
C ILE A 71 -24.94 -8.80 -27.27
N THR A 72 -24.73 -9.37 -28.44
CA THR A 72 -25.83 -9.79 -29.36
C THR A 72 -25.55 -11.19 -29.87
N ALA A 73 -26.57 -12.06 -29.79
CA ALA A 73 -26.58 -13.36 -30.46
C ALA A 73 -27.85 -13.53 -31.26
N GLU A 74 -27.75 -14.01 -32.51
CA GLU A 74 -28.88 -14.28 -33.37
C GLU A 74 -28.89 -15.78 -33.74
N TYR A 75 -29.98 -16.45 -33.44
CA TYR A 75 -30.22 -17.84 -33.81
C TYR A 75 -31.22 -17.93 -34.94
N PRO A 76 -31.12 -18.95 -35.81
CA PRO A 76 -32.15 -19.24 -36.77
C PRO A 76 -33.41 -19.74 -36.06
N SER A 77 -34.37 -20.23 -36.82
CA SER A 77 -35.59 -20.87 -36.30
C SER A 77 -35.26 -22.08 -35.42
N ILE A 78 -35.88 -22.18 -34.25
CA ILE A 78 -35.75 -23.28 -33.28
C ILE A 78 -37.07 -24.06 -33.23
N THR A 79 -37.01 -25.34 -33.52
CA THR A 79 -38.21 -26.24 -33.59
C THR A 79 -38.19 -27.32 -32.53
N ASP A 80 -37.12 -27.46 -31.78
CA ASP A 80 -36.98 -28.40 -30.67
C ASP A 80 -37.05 -27.67 -29.29
N THR A 81 -37.05 -28.44 -28.21
CA THR A 81 -37.13 -27.93 -26.84
C THR A 81 -35.79 -27.92 -26.11
N LYS A 82 -34.69 -28.12 -26.83
CA LYS A 82 -33.35 -28.14 -26.26
C LYS A 82 -32.89 -26.75 -25.84
N GLU A 83 -32.07 -26.70 -24.82
CA GLU A 83 -31.49 -25.44 -24.28
C GLU A 83 -30.28 -25.01 -25.09
N ARG A 84 -30.22 -23.72 -25.35
CA ARG A 84 -29.08 -23.04 -25.96
C ARG A 84 -28.67 -21.86 -25.10
N SER A 85 -27.37 -21.60 -25.01
CA SER A 85 -26.84 -20.56 -24.18
C SER A 85 -25.72 -19.80 -24.88
N ILE A 86 -25.53 -18.57 -24.44
CA ILE A 86 -24.29 -17.81 -24.66
C ILE A 86 -23.61 -17.58 -23.32
N ARG A 87 -22.28 -17.53 -23.34
CA ARG A 87 -21.45 -17.18 -22.18
C ARG A 87 -20.50 -16.06 -22.56
N PHE A 88 -20.27 -15.17 -21.62
CA PHE A 88 -19.27 -14.11 -21.76
C PHE A 88 -18.77 -13.67 -20.41
N LYS A 89 -17.52 -13.16 -20.38
CA LYS A 89 -16.91 -12.64 -19.18
C LYS A 89 -16.94 -11.12 -19.16
N VAL A 90 -17.05 -10.58 -17.95
CA VAL A 90 -16.92 -9.15 -17.68
C VAL A 90 -16.02 -8.93 -16.48
N ILE A 91 -15.33 -7.78 -16.45
CA ILE A 91 -14.59 -7.30 -15.27
C ILE A 91 -15.49 -6.34 -14.52
N VAL A 92 -15.59 -6.49 -13.21
CA VAL A 92 -16.20 -5.50 -12.32
C VAL A 92 -15.22 -4.34 -12.20
N ASN A 93 -15.49 -3.25 -12.92
CA ASN A 93 -14.57 -2.14 -13.09
C ASN A 93 -14.67 -1.08 -11.96
N GLU A 94 -13.88 -0.02 -12.03
CA GLU A 94 -13.80 1.04 -11.02
C GLU A 94 -15.06 1.92 -10.89
N GLU A 95 -15.98 1.87 -11.85
CA GLU A 95 -17.28 2.56 -11.74
C GLU A 95 -18.26 1.81 -10.83
N ALA A 96 -17.99 0.52 -10.56
CA ALA A 96 -18.72 -0.27 -9.59
C ALA A 96 -18.37 0.18 -8.16
N LYS A 97 -19.37 0.25 -7.30
CA LYS A 97 -19.18 0.58 -5.89
C LYS A 97 -19.45 -0.65 -5.03
N ALA A 98 -18.56 -0.92 -4.10
CA ALA A 98 -18.73 -2.02 -3.17
C ALA A 98 -20.03 -1.85 -2.36
N GLY A 99 -20.82 -2.93 -2.27
CA GLY A 99 -22.12 -2.95 -1.59
C GLY A 99 -23.30 -2.41 -2.41
N GLU A 100 -23.08 -1.76 -3.56
CA GLU A 100 -24.15 -1.34 -4.47
C GLU A 100 -24.50 -2.46 -5.45
N THR A 101 -25.81 -2.66 -5.68
CA THR A 101 -26.27 -3.70 -6.63
C THR A 101 -26.11 -3.23 -8.06
N ILE A 102 -25.42 -4.01 -8.87
CA ILE A 102 -25.39 -3.91 -10.32
C ILE A 102 -26.38 -4.92 -10.88
N LEU A 103 -27.46 -4.44 -11.49
CA LEU A 103 -28.46 -5.30 -12.13
C LEU A 103 -28.14 -5.41 -13.62
N ASN A 104 -27.75 -6.60 -14.06
CA ASN A 104 -27.51 -6.87 -15.47
C ASN A 104 -28.71 -7.62 -16.07
N LYS A 105 -29.36 -6.99 -17.07
CA LYS A 105 -30.59 -7.44 -17.69
C LYS A 105 -30.34 -7.77 -19.16
N ALA A 106 -30.85 -8.92 -19.62
CA ALA A 106 -30.87 -9.28 -21.02
C ALA A 106 -32.28 -9.21 -21.55
N LYS A 107 -32.39 -9.15 -22.87
CA LYS A 107 -33.65 -9.32 -23.64
C LYS A 107 -33.49 -10.48 -24.59
N VAL A 108 -34.45 -11.42 -24.57
CA VAL A 108 -34.48 -12.60 -25.42
C VAL A 108 -35.84 -12.67 -26.11
N GLY A 109 -35.89 -12.66 -27.42
CA GLY A 109 -37.14 -12.64 -28.14
C GLY A 109 -37.01 -13.23 -29.55
N ASP A 110 -38.12 -13.69 -30.10
CA ASP A 110 -38.24 -14.25 -31.47
C ASP A 110 -38.97 -13.29 -32.43
N GLY A 111 -39.28 -12.08 -31.99
CA GLY A 111 -39.98 -11.07 -32.79
C GLY A 111 -41.48 -11.27 -32.91
N ILE A 112 -42.04 -12.35 -32.38
CA ILE A 112 -43.49 -12.68 -32.42
C ILE A 112 -44.05 -12.71 -31.01
N ASN A 113 -43.43 -13.48 -30.11
CA ASN A 113 -43.85 -13.57 -28.75
C ASN A 113 -43.33 -12.37 -27.93
N PRO A 114 -43.99 -12.01 -26.82
CA PRO A 114 -43.41 -11.04 -25.88
C PRO A 114 -41.99 -11.48 -25.45
N PRO A 115 -41.02 -10.57 -25.47
CA PRO A 115 -39.66 -10.94 -25.10
C PRO A 115 -39.56 -11.28 -23.61
N GLU A 116 -38.73 -12.27 -23.30
CA GLU A 116 -38.26 -12.55 -21.93
C GLU A 116 -37.15 -11.57 -21.56
N GLU A 117 -37.14 -11.10 -20.34
CA GLU A 117 -36.15 -10.13 -19.84
C GLU A 117 -35.46 -10.66 -18.57
N PRO A 118 -34.68 -11.75 -18.67
CA PRO A 118 -34.00 -12.29 -17.51
C PRO A 118 -32.93 -11.33 -16.99
N GLU A 119 -32.85 -11.20 -15.67
CA GLU A 119 -31.89 -10.33 -14.98
C GLU A 119 -31.21 -11.06 -13.82
N VAL A 120 -30.01 -10.62 -13.47
CA VAL A 120 -29.26 -11.14 -12.32
C VAL A 120 -28.51 -10.02 -11.63
N PRO A 121 -28.64 -9.90 -10.29
CA PRO A 121 -27.92 -8.91 -9.51
C PRO A 121 -26.50 -9.39 -9.20
N VAL A 122 -25.57 -8.46 -9.19
CA VAL A 122 -24.21 -8.61 -8.65
C VAL A 122 -23.98 -7.50 -7.63
N VAL A 123 -23.46 -7.86 -6.45
CA VAL A 123 -23.12 -6.91 -5.39
C VAL A 123 -21.62 -6.98 -5.15
N PRO A 124 -20.83 -6.08 -5.75
CA PRO A 124 -19.38 -6.10 -5.59
C PRO A 124 -18.95 -5.94 -4.13
N GLU A 125 -17.97 -6.72 -3.73
CA GLU A 125 -17.30 -6.57 -2.44
C GLU A 125 -16.07 -5.66 -2.59
N ALA A 126 -15.70 -4.98 -1.49
CA ALA A 126 -14.49 -4.17 -1.48
C ALA A 126 -13.25 -5.05 -1.70
N LYS A 127 -12.32 -4.57 -2.52
CA LYS A 127 -10.99 -5.17 -2.64
C LYS A 127 -10.26 -5.00 -1.31
N GLU A 128 -9.63 -6.04 -0.82
CA GLU A 128 -8.82 -5.94 0.39
C GLU A 128 -7.59 -5.06 0.14
N GLY A 129 -7.33 -4.14 1.07
CA GLY A 129 -6.10 -3.37 1.12
C GLY A 129 -4.94 -4.20 1.67
N LYS A 130 -3.72 -3.70 1.50
CA LYS A 130 -2.52 -4.25 2.14
C LYS A 130 -1.81 -3.16 2.91
N LEU A 131 -1.73 -3.35 4.22
CA LEU A 131 -1.08 -2.43 5.13
C LEU A 131 0.45 -2.56 5.04
N THR A 132 1.16 -1.43 5.05
CA THR A 132 2.58 -1.35 5.40
C THR A 132 2.80 -0.22 6.39
N ALA A 133 3.74 -0.39 7.31
CA ALA A 133 4.06 0.62 8.31
C ALA A 133 5.58 0.76 8.52
N THR A 134 5.99 1.94 8.94
CA THR A 134 7.38 2.27 9.29
C THR A 134 7.42 3.07 10.57
N LYS A 135 8.55 3.01 11.29
CA LYS A 135 8.83 3.85 12.45
C LYS A 135 10.22 4.43 12.33
N THR A 136 10.36 5.71 12.63
CA THR A 136 11.62 6.43 12.57
C THR A 136 11.80 7.31 13.81
N VAL A 137 13.02 7.72 14.06
CA VAL A 137 13.40 8.68 15.11
C VAL A 137 14.33 9.74 14.51
N ASN A 138 14.18 10.99 14.95
CA ASN A 138 15.00 12.09 14.45
C ASN A 138 16.46 12.02 14.91
N ASN A 139 16.73 11.41 16.09
CA ASN A 139 18.08 11.21 16.64
C ASN A 139 18.18 9.79 17.25
N ALA A 140 19.02 8.93 16.65
CA ALA A 140 19.26 7.57 17.14
C ALA A 140 20.34 7.50 18.26
N LYS A 141 21.05 8.60 18.53
CA LYS A 141 22.09 8.71 19.56
C LYS A 141 21.86 9.93 20.44
N PRO A 142 20.73 9.99 21.15
CA PRO A 142 20.41 11.12 22.01
C PRO A 142 21.27 11.09 23.28
N LYS A 143 21.45 12.25 23.88
CA LYS A 143 21.99 12.35 25.23
C LYS A 143 20.91 12.05 26.26
N LEU A 144 21.35 11.64 27.47
CA LEU A 144 20.45 11.57 28.61
C LEU A 144 19.82 12.95 28.87
N GLY A 145 18.49 13.00 29.04
CA GLY A 145 17.73 14.23 29.21
C GLY A 145 17.30 14.90 27.86
N GLU A 146 17.77 14.43 26.72
CA GLU A 146 17.45 14.99 25.43
C GLU A 146 16.01 14.63 25.00
N GLU A 147 15.34 15.58 24.36
CA GLU A 147 14.05 15.37 23.69
C GLU A 147 14.26 14.85 22.26
N ILE A 148 13.63 13.77 21.90
CA ILE A 148 13.65 13.19 20.57
C ILE A 148 12.22 12.99 20.05
N GLU A 149 12.05 12.95 18.71
CA GLU A 149 10.76 12.78 18.06
C GLU A 149 10.70 11.45 17.30
N TYR A 150 9.67 10.65 17.59
CA TYR A 150 9.29 9.48 16.82
C TYR A 150 8.23 9.83 15.79
N THR A 151 8.33 9.19 14.61
CA THR A 151 7.31 9.20 13.56
C THR A 151 6.92 7.77 13.26
N ILE A 152 5.62 7.46 13.30
CA ILE A 152 5.06 6.20 12.85
C ILE A 152 4.20 6.50 11.64
N SER A 153 4.53 5.90 10.50
CA SER A 153 3.83 6.07 9.23
C SER A 153 3.20 4.78 8.78
N PHE A 154 2.06 4.87 8.08
CA PHE A 154 1.44 3.74 7.42
C PHE A 154 0.80 4.15 6.09
N ARG A 155 0.59 3.20 5.21
CA ARG A 155 -0.18 3.35 3.98
C ARG A 155 -0.80 2.04 3.54
N ASN A 156 -1.85 2.15 2.73
CA ASN A 156 -2.33 1.05 1.91
C ASN A 156 -1.46 0.96 0.64
N THR A 157 -1.05 -0.24 0.24
CA THR A 157 -0.26 -0.44 -0.97
C THR A 157 -1.09 -0.90 -2.17
N ILE A 158 -2.38 -1.15 -1.96
CA ILE A 158 -3.32 -1.60 -3.01
C ILE A 158 -4.26 -0.45 -3.34
N GLU A 159 -4.18 0.04 -4.54
CA GLU A 159 -5.10 1.06 -5.05
C GLU A 159 -6.55 0.55 -5.06
N ASN A 160 -7.49 1.39 -4.58
CA ASN A 160 -8.90 1.05 -4.37
C ASN A 160 -9.12 -0.16 -3.44
N GLY A 161 -8.07 -0.66 -2.79
CA GLY A 161 -8.18 -1.64 -1.71
C GLY A 161 -8.60 -0.95 -0.41
N VAL A 162 -9.29 -1.65 0.47
CA VAL A 162 -9.79 -1.11 1.74
C VAL A 162 -8.95 -1.66 2.88
N LEU A 163 -8.28 -0.78 3.62
CA LEU A 163 -7.90 -1.04 5.00
C LEU A 163 -9.07 -0.63 5.88
N ASN A 164 -9.53 -1.50 6.73
CA ASN A 164 -10.57 -1.15 7.70
C ASN A 164 -10.01 -0.18 8.75
N LYS A 165 -10.65 -0.06 9.89
CA LYS A 165 -10.20 0.77 10.99
C LYS A 165 -8.70 0.51 11.31
N VAL A 166 -7.79 1.40 10.87
CA VAL A 166 -6.35 1.25 11.16
C VAL A 166 -6.07 1.77 12.57
N VAL A 167 -5.43 0.93 13.38
CA VAL A 167 -5.05 1.27 14.75
C VAL A 167 -3.53 1.22 14.89
N ILE A 168 -2.94 2.31 15.36
CA ILE A 168 -1.54 2.40 15.78
C ILE A 168 -1.52 2.31 17.31
N THR A 169 -0.66 1.45 17.85
CA THR A 169 -0.37 1.36 19.28
C THR A 169 1.14 1.33 19.48
N ASP A 170 1.63 2.16 20.37
CA ASP A 170 3.05 2.26 20.74
C ASP A 170 3.17 2.36 22.26
N GLN A 171 3.66 1.31 22.89
CA GLN A 171 3.97 1.31 24.31
C GLN A 171 5.41 1.74 24.50
N LEU A 172 5.62 2.93 25.09
CA LEU A 172 6.97 3.44 25.36
C LEU A 172 7.73 2.49 26.27
N PRO A 173 8.96 2.11 25.88
CA PRO A 173 9.83 1.31 26.73
C PRO A 173 10.38 2.12 27.91
N LYS A 174 10.93 1.44 28.92
CA LYS A 174 11.68 2.07 29.99
C LYS A 174 12.80 2.93 29.43
N GLY A 175 13.09 4.05 30.08
CA GLY A 175 14.07 5.01 29.61
C GLY A 175 13.51 6.11 28.74
N LEU A 176 12.21 6.05 28.36
CA LEU A 176 11.51 7.07 27.58
C LEU A 176 10.29 7.60 28.34
N THR A 177 10.14 8.92 28.38
CA THR A 177 8.98 9.60 28.98
C THR A 177 8.30 10.45 27.91
N TYR A 178 7.00 10.27 27.72
CA TYR A 178 6.21 11.09 26.79
C TYR A 178 6.23 12.58 27.13
N VAL A 179 6.41 13.43 26.12
CA VAL A 179 6.29 14.89 26.26
C VAL A 179 4.82 15.25 26.04
N LYS A 180 4.19 15.77 27.09
CA LYS A 180 2.78 16.14 27.07
C LYS A 180 2.44 17.07 25.89
N ASP A 181 1.28 16.84 25.25
CA ASP A 181 0.72 17.62 24.15
C ASP A 181 1.57 17.61 22.85
N SER A 182 2.56 16.73 22.74
CA SER A 182 3.41 16.59 21.55
C SER A 182 2.84 15.67 20.46
N LEU A 183 1.80 14.89 20.76
CA LEU A 183 1.22 13.92 19.84
C LEU A 183 0.38 14.62 18.76
N THR A 184 0.77 14.45 17.51
CA THR A 184 0.13 15.08 16.34
C THR A 184 -0.05 14.08 15.20
N SER A 185 -1.01 14.32 14.30
CA SER A 185 -1.16 13.59 13.05
C SER A 185 -0.70 14.40 11.85
N VAL A 186 -0.07 13.74 10.89
CA VAL A 186 0.47 14.33 9.65
C VAL A 186 0.01 13.50 8.45
N GLY A 187 -0.18 14.15 7.30
CA GLY A 187 -0.60 13.52 6.06
C GLY A 187 -2.00 13.95 5.63
N ASP A 188 -2.53 13.26 4.63
CA ASP A 188 -3.83 13.56 4.02
C ASP A 188 -5.03 13.09 4.86
N GLU A 189 -6.23 13.50 4.42
CA GLU A 189 -7.48 12.93 4.95
C GLU A 189 -7.61 11.44 4.57
N PRO A 190 -8.33 10.64 5.37
CA PRO A 190 -8.95 11.02 6.63
C PRO A 190 -7.93 11.13 7.77
N LYS A 191 -8.19 12.08 8.68
CA LYS A 191 -7.44 12.20 9.95
C LYS A 191 -7.84 11.09 10.93
N PRO A 192 -7.03 10.84 11.98
CA PRO A 192 -7.43 9.89 13.01
C PRO A 192 -8.70 10.35 13.72
N THR A 193 -9.60 9.42 13.98
CA THR A 193 -10.82 9.63 14.78
C THR A 193 -10.55 9.67 16.27
N SER A 194 -9.42 9.11 16.68
CA SER A 194 -8.90 9.14 18.05
C SER A 194 -7.40 9.25 18.03
N LEU A 195 -6.83 10.13 18.83
CA LEU A 195 -5.40 10.35 19.00
C LEU A 195 -5.13 10.66 20.46
N LYS A 196 -4.47 9.76 21.17
CA LYS A 196 -4.31 9.89 22.63
C LYS A 196 -3.04 9.20 23.12
N GLU A 197 -2.57 9.69 24.27
CA GLU A 197 -1.55 9.02 25.09
C GLU A 197 -2.16 8.75 26.47
N ILE A 198 -1.97 7.54 26.97
CA ILE A 198 -2.39 7.12 28.31
C ILE A 198 -1.31 6.21 28.91
N ASN A 199 -0.72 6.62 30.01
CA ASN A 199 0.28 5.84 30.77
C ASN A 199 1.43 5.31 29.91
N GLY A 200 2.00 6.15 29.05
CA GLY A 200 3.09 5.79 28.14
C GLY A 200 2.66 5.00 26.92
N THR A 201 1.35 4.80 26.72
CA THR A 201 0.82 4.16 25.51
C THR A 201 0.26 5.21 24.56
N ILE A 202 0.86 5.34 23.40
CA ILE A 202 0.38 6.16 22.28
C ILE A 202 -0.64 5.32 21.48
N THR A 203 -1.80 5.88 21.19
CA THR A 203 -2.82 5.23 20.35
C THR A 203 -3.38 6.22 19.34
N ALA A 204 -3.47 5.78 18.08
CA ALA A 204 -4.18 6.50 17.03
C ALA A 204 -5.13 5.55 16.31
N GLU A 205 -6.36 5.99 16.07
CA GLU A 205 -7.38 5.23 15.35
C GLU A 205 -7.80 6.01 14.11
N TYR A 206 -7.65 5.39 12.95
CA TYR A 206 -8.09 5.93 11.67
C TYR A 206 -9.35 5.21 11.19
N PRO A 207 -10.24 5.88 10.47
CA PRO A 207 -11.35 5.21 9.80
C PRO A 207 -10.83 4.34 8.65
N SER A 208 -11.72 3.82 7.82
CA SER A 208 -11.35 3.09 6.61
C SER A 208 -10.50 3.93 5.66
N ILE A 209 -9.45 3.33 5.09
CA ILE A 209 -8.51 3.94 4.13
C ILE A 209 -8.62 3.20 2.80
N THR A 210 -8.93 3.94 1.73
CA THR A 210 -9.11 3.38 0.38
C THR A 210 -8.08 3.85 -0.64
N ASP A 211 -7.30 4.88 -0.30
CA ASP A 211 -6.22 5.42 -1.12
C ASP A 211 -4.85 4.88 -0.67
N THR A 212 -3.81 5.17 -1.45
CA THR A 212 -2.43 4.73 -1.18
C THR A 212 -1.55 5.80 -0.53
N LYS A 213 -2.12 6.90 -0.08
CA LYS A 213 -1.39 8.01 0.53
C LYS A 213 -0.88 7.64 1.92
N GLU A 214 0.28 8.19 2.25
CA GLU A 214 0.89 7.98 3.56
C GLU A 214 0.26 8.86 4.64
N ARG A 215 0.06 8.27 5.81
CA ARG A 215 -0.40 8.94 7.02
C ARG A 215 0.53 8.62 8.18
N SER A 216 0.78 9.60 9.02
CA SER A 216 1.73 9.47 10.11
C SER A 216 1.19 10.08 11.40
N ILE A 217 1.69 9.57 12.52
CA ILE A 217 1.65 10.27 13.79
C ILE A 217 3.06 10.63 14.23
N ARG A 218 3.21 11.74 14.93
CA ARG A 218 4.46 12.19 15.55
C ARG A 218 4.24 12.46 17.02
N PHE A 219 5.21 12.13 17.81
CA PHE A 219 5.23 12.43 19.23
C PHE A 219 6.66 12.54 19.75
N LYS A 220 6.84 13.33 20.80
CA LYS A 220 8.13 13.54 21.42
C LYS A 220 8.25 12.78 22.74
N VAL A 221 9.46 12.34 23.01
CA VAL A 221 9.82 11.71 24.28
C VAL A 221 11.11 12.31 24.82
N ILE A 222 11.30 12.30 26.14
CA ILE A 222 12.56 12.60 26.83
C ILE A 222 13.24 11.28 27.15
N VAL A 223 14.54 11.17 26.85
CA VAL A 223 15.39 10.08 27.30
C VAL A 223 15.68 10.29 28.79
N ASN A 224 14.96 9.54 29.64
CA ASN A 224 14.96 9.78 31.09
C ASN A 224 16.12 9.06 31.82
N GLU A 225 16.18 9.20 33.15
CA GLU A 225 17.26 8.65 34.00
C GLU A 225 17.27 7.10 34.07
N GLU A 226 16.21 6.41 33.64
CA GLU A 226 16.22 4.95 33.57
C GLU A 226 16.97 4.44 32.33
N ALA A 227 17.22 5.32 31.36
CA ALA A 227 18.06 5.03 30.21
C ALA A 227 19.53 5.00 30.64
N LYS A 228 20.28 4.03 30.12
CA LYS A 228 21.73 3.96 30.38
C LYS A 228 22.49 4.26 29.10
N ALA A 229 23.50 5.12 29.20
CA ALA A 229 24.36 5.41 28.07
C ALA A 229 25.05 4.14 27.56
N GLY A 230 25.07 3.99 26.22
CA GLY A 230 25.60 2.81 25.54
C GLY A 230 24.65 1.60 25.49
N GLU A 231 23.56 1.56 26.25
CA GLU A 231 22.55 0.51 26.13
C GLU A 231 21.49 0.88 25.09
N THR A 232 21.12 -0.08 24.24
CA THR A 232 20.10 0.13 23.20
C THR A 232 18.70 0.04 23.79
N ILE A 233 17.89 1.05 23.53
CA ILE A 233 16.45 1.08 23.81
C ILE A 233 15.73 0.84 22.50
N LEU A 234 14.99 -0.26 22.41
CA LEU A 234 14.18 -0.58 21.25
C LEU A 234 12.73 -0.13 21.47
N ASN A 235 12.27 0.81 20.66
CA ASN A 235 10.88 1.25 20.70
C ASN A 235 10.11 0.63 19.52
N LYS A 236 9.09 -0.18 19.83
CA LYS A 236 8.30 -0.96 18.90
C LYS A 236 6.86 -0.47 18.89
N ALA A 237 6.30 -0.28 17.69
CA ALA A 237 4.89 -0.01 17.51
C ALA A 237 4.17 -1.22 16.91
N LYS A 238 2.86 -1.25 17.02
CA LYS A 238 1.97 -2.19 16.33
C LYS A 238 0.97 -1.39 15.51
N VAL A 239 0.85 -1.71 14.23
CA VAL A 239 -0.08 -1.07 13.29
C VAL A 239 -0.91 -2.14 12.62
N GLY A 240 -2.22 -2.07 12.74
CA GLY A 240 -3.11 -3.10 12.18
C GLY A 240 -4.48 -2.56 11.80
N ASP A 241 -5.16 -3.23 10.89
CA ASP A 241 -6.52 -2.91 10.45
C ASP A 241 -7.56 -3.98 10.86
N GLY A 242 -7.13 -4.96 11.64
CA GLY A 242 -7.98 -6.07 12.11
C GLY A 242 -8.23 -7.18 11.10
N ILE A 243 -7.78 -7.04 9.85
CA ILE A 243 -7.91 -8.04 8.77
C ILE A 243 -6.52 -8.54 8.36
N ASN A 244 -5.63 -7.64 7.99
CA ASN A 244 -4.24 -7.98 7.66
C ASN A 244 -3.46 -8.39 8.92
N PRO A 245 -2.42 -9.23 8.78
CA PRO A 245 -1.44 -9.36 9.84
C PRO A 245 -0.89 -7.99 10.23
N PRO A 246 -0.78 -7.69 11.54
CA PRO A 246 -0.27 -6.39 11.96
C PRO A 246 1.20 -6.21 11.57
N GLU A 247 1.57 -5.01 11.17
CA GLU A 247 2.96 -4.57 11.03
C GLU A 247 3.49 -4.15 12.39
N GLU A 248 4.74 -4.48 12.68
CA GLU A 248 5.38 -4.19 13.95
C GLU A 248 6.70 -3.41 13.74
N PRO A 249 6.65 -2.18 13.21
CA PRO A 249 7.85 -1.39 12.98
C PRO A 249 8.52 -0.99 14.28
N GLU A 250 9.84 -1.10 14.30
CA GLU A 250 10.67 -0.79 15.46
C GLU A 250 11.86 0.07 15.07
N VAL A 251 12.37 0.86 16.01
CA VAL A 251 13.57 1.67 15.82
C VAL A 251 14.38 1.72 17.10
N PRO A 252 15.69 1.40 17.05
CA PRO A 252 16.58 1.48 18.19
C PRO A 252 17.10 2.90 18.37
N ILE A 253 17.32 3.28 19.64
CA ILE A 253 18.19 4.40 20.03
C ILE A 253 19.27 3.88 20.98
N THR A 254 20.45 4.52 20.96
CA THR A 254 21.52 4.22 21.90
C THR A 254 21.96 5.54 22.55
N PRO A 255 21.50 5.84 23.79
CA PRO A 255 21.82 7.07 24.45
C PRO A 255 23.33 7.23 24.67
N GLU A 256 23.83 8.45 24.52
CA GLU A 256 25.22 8.82 24.78
C GLU A 256 25.33 9.55 26.10
N GLU A 257 26.50 9.45 26.76
CA GLU A 257 26.79 10.25 27.94
C GLU A 257 26.68 11.75 27.64
N PRO A 258 26.16 12.57 28.59
CA PRO A 258 26.27 14.01 28.48
C PRO A 258 27.75 14.39 28.33
N ALA A 259 28.09 15.27 27.38
CA ALA A 259 29.46 15.76 27.28
C ALA A 259 29.85 16.33 28.61
N GLU A 260 30.81 15.70 29.34
CA GLU A 260 31.36 16.26 30.56
C GLU A 260 31.85 17.68 30.26
N ASN A 261 31.32 18.66 31.00
CA ASN A 261 31.96 19.95 31.13
C ASN A 261 33.32 19.68 31.74
N LYS A 262 34.36 19.56 30.92
CA LYS A 262 35.75 19.61 31.40
C LYS A 262 35.94 20.95 32.13
N LYS A 263 35.63 20.98 33.43
CA LYS A 263 36.15 22.00 34.31
C LYS A 263 37.66 21.87 34.19
N GLU A 264 38.29 22.81 33.49
CA GLU A 264 39.73 23.03 33.62
C GLU A 264 40.08 23.15 35.09
N THR A 265 40.56 22.07 35.67
CA THR A 265 41.26 22.14 36.97
C THR A 265 42.53 22.88 36.68
N LYS A 266 42.49 24.21 36.91
CA LYS A 266 43.71 25.00 37.07
C LYS A 266 44.54 24.35 38.17
N LYS A 267 45.58 23.61 37.78
CA LYS A 267 46.63 23.16 38.66
C LYS A 267 47.27 24.41 39.22
N VAL A 268 46.96 24.73 40.47
CA VAL A 268 47.74 25.73 41.26
C VAL A 268 49.09 25.11 41.48
N VAL A 269 50.10 25.54 40.74
CA VAL A 269 51.49 25.25 40.98
C VAL A 269 51.94 26.26 42.06
N THR A 270 52.04 25.79 43.25
CA THR A 270 52.74 26.53 44.33
C THR A 270 54.24 26.46 44.04
N ASP A 271 54.77 27.57 43.55
CA ASP A 271 56.21 27.77 43.38
C ASP A 271 56.79 28.25 44.70
N GLN A 272 57.64 27.43 45.32
CA GLN A 272 58.59 27.83 46.34
C GLN A 272 59.98 27.55 45.81
N ASN A 273 60.68 28.62 45.37
CA ASN A 273 62.03 28.98 45.75
C ASN A 273 62.68 29.95 44.76
N LYS A 274 62.97 31.13 45.27
CA LYS A 274 63.90 32.15 44.77
C LYS A 274 65.31 31.79 45.27
N PRO A 275 66.48 32.17 44.66
CA PRO A 275 66.72 33.50 44.06
C PRO A 275 67.78 33.60 42.92
N THR A 276 67.74 34.83 42.30
CA THR A 276 68.85 35.68 41.83
C THR A 276 69.63 35.40 40.53
N LYS A 277 69.55 36.35 39.73
CA LYS A 277 70.48 37.31 39.09
C LYS A 277 70.63 37.21 37.54
N ASN A 278 70.32 38.38 36.97
CA ASN A 278 71.00 39.13 35.88
C ASN A 278 71.04 38.62 34.44
N SER A 279 70.51 39.40 33.62
CA SER A 279 71.14 40.23 32.60
C SER A 279 70.75 40.00 31.15
N LYS A 280 70.24 41.11 30.58
CA LYS A 280 70.36 41.63 29.24
C LYS A 280 69.73 40.93 28.02
N ASN A 281 68.81 41.74 27.43
CA ASN A 281 68.62 42.09 26.04
C ASN A 281 68.73 40.98 25.01
N GLU A 282 67.60 40.73 24.28
CA GLU A 282 67.56 41.20 22.91
C GLU A 282 66.11 41.00 22.32
N ILE A 283 65.72 42.00 21.55
CA ILE A 283 64.50 42.08 20.78
C ILE A 283 64.67 41.24 19.53
N ALA A 284 63.73 40.35 19.25
CA ALA A 284 63.52 39.90 17.90
C ALA A 284 62.02 39.68 17.65
N ILE A 285 61.52 40.50 16.79
CA ILE A 285 60.23 40.43 16.12
C ILE A 285 60.29 39.26 15.13
N ASN A 286 59.32 38.32 15.19
CA ASN A 286 58.94 37.63 13.96
C ASN A 286 57.53 37.04 14.01
N LYS A 287 56.76 37.65 13.12
CA LYS A 287 55.74 37.12 12.20
C LYS A 287 54.88 35.89 12.59
N LYS A 288 53.66 36.24 12.68
CA LYS A 288 52.43 35.50 12.51
C LYS A 288 52.50 34.60 11.26
N GLU A 289 52.34 33.30 11.41
CA GLU A 289 51.84 32.42 10.39
C GLU A 289 50.62 31.66 10.88
N THR A 290 49.52 31.96 10.24
CA THR A 290 48.22 31.30 10.39
C THR A 290 48.26 30.05 9.52
N SER A 291 48.30 28.85 10.11
CA SER A 291 47.97 27.64 9.40
C SER A 291 46.50 27.25 9.71
N LYS A 292 45.65 27.49 8.77
CA LYS A 292 44.32 26.90 8.73
C LYS A 292 44.47 25.40 8.37
N SER A 293 44.27 24.55 9.34
CA SER A 293 43.99 23.12 9.04
C SER A 293 42.51 22.96 8.85
N SER A 294 42.09 22.85 7.62
CA SER A 294 40.74 22.44 7.21
C SER A 294 40.66 20.92 7.25
N TYR A 295 40.03 20.38 8.29
CA TYR A 295 39.56 18.98 8.24
C TYR A 295 38.21 18.95 7.57
N LEU A 296 38.19 18.52 6.29
CA LEU A 296 36.98 18.06 5.60
C LEU A 296 36.80 16.55 5.87
N PRO A 297 35.60 16.10 6.26
CA PRO A 297 35.37 14.65 6.45
C PRO A 297 35.40 13.93 5.10
N LYS A 298 36.15 12.83 5.02
CA LYS A 298 36.17 11.91 3.88
C LYS A 298 34.88 11.08 3.84
N THR A 299 33.77 11.67 3.40
CA THR A 299 32.50 10.97 3.23
C THR A 299 32.21 10.53 1.79
N GLY A 300 33.04 10.90 0.80
CA GLY A 300 32.80 10.61 -0.62
C GLY A 300 33.05 9.17 -1.07
N GLU A 301 34.03 8.47 -0.51
CA GLU A 301 34.43 7.15 -1.04
C GLU A 301 33.50 5.99 -0.65
N LYS A 302 32.82 6.05 0.52
CA LYS A 302 31.87 5.00 0.92
C LYS A 302 30.56 5.06 0.13
N VAL A 303 30.10 6.26 -0.21
CA VAL A 303 28.86 6.46 -0.97
C VAL A 303 29.00 6.00 -2.42
N GLN A 304 30.14 6.27 -3.07
CA GLN A 304 30.38 5.79 -4.45
C GLN A 304 30.40 4.26 -4.55
N LYS A 305 30.94 3.55 -3.57
CA LYS A 305 30.94 2.08 -3.59
C LYS A 305 29.54 1.48 -3.42
N ILE A 306 28.68 2.08 -2.59
CA ILE A 306 27.30 1.61 -2.39
C ILE A 306 26.47 1.80 -3.68
N PHE A 307 26.61 2.93 -4.37
CA PHE A 307 25.93 3.15 -5.66
C PHE A 307 26.44 2.23 -6.78
N ALA A 308 27.72 1.87 -6.78
CA ALA A 308 28.27 0.92 -7.75
C ALA A 308 27.70 -0.49 -7.56
N TYR A 309 27.52 -0.97 -6.31
CA TYR A 309 26.91 -2.27 -6.04
C TYR A 309 25.40 -2.29 -6.33
N LEU A 310 24.68 -1.20 -6.09
CA LEU A 310 23.26 -1.08 -6.45
C LEU A 310 23.06 -1.06 -7.97
N GLY A 311 23.94 -0.38 -8.73
CA GLY A 311 23.90 -0.35 -10.19
C GLY A 311 24.16 -1.73 -10.82
N VAL A 312 25.12 -2.48 -10.33
CA VAL A 312 25.44 -3.84 -10.81
C VAL A 312 24.30 -4.81 -10.49
N GLY A 313 23.67 -4.68 -9.30
CA GLY A 313 22.51 -5.49 -8.93
C GLY A 313 21.31 -5.28 -9.85
N LEU A 314 21.04 -4.03 -10.23
CA LEU A 314 19.92 -3.69 -11.11
C LEU A 314 20.14 -4.20 -12.54
N ILE A 315 21.37 -4.14 -13.06
CA ILE A 315 21.72 -4.69 -14.37
C ILE A 315 21.57 -6.21 -14.40
N LEU A 316 21.96 -6.92 -13.34
CA LEU A 316 21.78 -8.36 -13.22
C LEU A 316 20.31 -8.77 -13.21
N ILE A 317 19.44 -8.04 -12.50
CA ILE A 317 18.00 -8.30 -12.47
C ILE A 317 17.39 -8.12 -13.87
N VAL A 318 17.76 -7.05 -14.60
CA VAL A 318 17.27 -6.80 -15.96
C VAL A 318 17.72 -7.91 -16.92
N LEU A 319 18.97 -8.37 -16.80
CA LEU A 319 19.47 -9.49 -17.60
C LEU A 319 18.75 -10.81 -17.31
N ILE A 320 18.47 -11.11 -16.06
CA ILE A 320 17.69 -12.31 -15.66
C ILE A 320 16.28 -12.23 -16.23
N LEU A 321 15.61 -11.10 -16.11
CA LEU A 321 14.27 -10.91 -16.66
C LEU A 321 14.25 -11.01 -18.20
N TYR A 322 15.29 -10.49 -18.87
CA TYR A 322 15.44 -10.61 -20.32
C TYR A 322 15.62 -12.08 -20.76
N VAL A 323 16.44 -12.85 -20.04
CA VAL A 323 16.66 -14.28 -20.33
C VAL A 323 15.39 -15.08 -20.11
N ILE A 324 14.64 -14.80 -19.03
CA ILE A 324 13.35 -15.48 -18.75
C ILE A 324 12.34 -15.18 -19.87
N LYS A 325 12.23 -13.91 -20.31
CA LYS A 325 11.36 -13.53 -21.42
C LYS A 325 11.73 -14.25 -22.73
N ARG A 326 13.02 -14.27 -23.06
CA ARG A 326 13.52 -14.91 -24.28
C ARG A 326 13.35 -16.43 -24.29
N ASN A 327 13.37 -17.08 -23.10
CA ASN A 327 13.12 -18.52 -23.02
C ASN A 327 11.62 -18.84 -23.17
N LYS A 328 10.72 -17.99 -22.69
CA LYS A 328 9.28 -18.12 -22.93
C LYS A 328 8.90 -17.97 -24.41
N GLU A 329 9.55 -17.04 -25.13
CA GLU A 329 9.32 -16.83 -26.57
C GLU A 329 9.88 -17.96 -27.48
N LYS A 330 10.57 -18.95 -26.93
CA LYS A 330 11.08 -20.13 -27.66
C LYS A 330 10.25 -21.41 -27.40
N GLU A 331 9.35 -21.36 -26.43
CA GLU A 331 8.45 -22.47 -26.08
C GLU A 331 7.03 -22.30 -26.67
N GLU A 332 6.74 -21.15 -27.33
CA GLU A 332 5.60 -20.91 -28.20
C GLU A 332 6.01 -21.06 -29.68
#